data_35cca23cada952dd20ddef6e5f874e51
#
_entry.id   35cca23cada952dd20ddef6e5f874e51
#
_cell.length_a   1.000
_cell.length_b   1.000
_cell.length_c   1.000
_cell.angle_alpha   90.00
_cell.angle_beta   90.00
_cell.angle_gamma   90.00
#
_symmetry.space_group_name_H-M   'P 1'
#
loop_
_entity.id
_entity.type
_entity.pdbx_description
1 polymer ?
#
loop_
_entity_poly.entity_id
_entity_poly.type
_entity_poly.pdbx_seq_one_letter_code
_entity_poly.pdbx_strand_id
1 'polypeptide(L)'
;MKRGWVGLVGGGTLLLGYFLGQRVGPAPIEFPDAGEIRNAAEMEHAVAEALQMPRAFPRAVSLVGLLKGLTEDNVEGAARVVSGRVGGWDPIDLQLFLAAWVNLDPVGAIREIESWPIRSRRELGFRIVIREWAARGDWLAAVNYVQTSADADMRVMAFGPLVKGWVLGGDPKGALIVAHRLWDSDQRIDVVDSFVRGVLQATGPAAAIKLALEMEPNTQSDFEQRFARVTLNLVAREDSVAAVELYDSFVSEGTPAWMEEDVLDRLVEVWRNNDPKAPVIWLIEHEATAQRDRLLTRAMAMWGIHDMDSAWKWFEETRVSAESPRILKGVDALMLTGLFSKLARKRPVEASEWVMRLPPGPNRNAMLLRVAKFWSHEDESAVATWIDGLEIAPKLRAELRQTSSRGSR
;
A
#
# COMPACT_ATOMS: atom_id res chain seq x y z
N MET A 1 -33.45 13.70 -4.11
CA MET A 1 -33.71 12.28 -4.42
C MET A 1 -32.61 11.45 -3.76
N LYS A 2 -32.92 10.80 -2.66
CA LYS A 2 -32.01 9.96 -1.88
C LYS A 2 -31.86 8.60 -2.58
N ARG A 3 -30.67 8.25 -3.04
CA ARG A 3 -30.33 6.87 -3.44
C ARG A 3 -29.62 6.21 -2.27
N GLY A 4 -30.34 5.30 -1.62
CA GLY A 4 -29.78 4.45 -0.59
C GLY A 4 -28.83 3.41 -1.21
N TRP A 5 -27.63 3.33 -0.69
CA TRP A 5 -26.70 2.23 -0.94
C TRP A 5 -26.98 1.13 0.07
N VAL A 6 -27.37 -0.02 -0.44
CA VAL A 6 -27.41 -1.26 0.35
C VAL A 6 -26.04 -1.89 0.23
N GLY A 7 -25.31 -1.92 1.33
CA GLY A 7 -24.00 -2.56 1.41
C GLY A 7 -24.17 -4.09 1.34
N LEU A 8 -23.53 -4.70 0.36
CA LEU A 8 -23.27 -6.15 0.31
C LEU A 8 -21.89 -6.40 0.90
N VAL A 9 -21.89 -6.99 2.08
CA VAL A 9 -20.72 -7.44 2.83
C VAL A 9 -20.18 -8.71 2.18
N GLY A 10 -18.89 -8.71 1.87
CA GLY A 10 -18.16 -9.91 1.44
C GLY A 10 -17.28 -9.65 0.21
N GLY A 11 -16.03 -10.09 0.27
CA GLY A 11 -14.91 -9.95 -0.70
C GLY A 11 -15.14 -9.93 -2.22
N GLY A 12 -16.37 -9.71 -2.70
CA GLY A 12 -16.72 -9.59 -4.12
C GLY A 12 -16.88 -8.15 -4.64
N THR A 13 -16.81 -7.14 -3.78
CA THR A 13 -17.24 -5.78 -4.14
C THR A 13 -16.23 -5.02 -5.03
N LEU A 14 -14.99 -5.47 -5.15
CA LEU A 14 -13.98 -4.83 -6.01
C LEU A 14 -14.15 -5.13 -7.51
N LEU A 15 -14.91 -6.14 -7.88
CA LEU A 15 -15.13 -6.51 -9.30
C LEU A 15 -16.35 -5.85 -9.95
N LEU A 16 -17.30 -5.34 -9.18
CA LEU A 16 -18.54 -4.75 -9.72
C LEU A 16 -18.44 -3.27 -10.09
N GLY A 17 -17.44 -2.53 -9.54
CA GLY A 17 -17.29 -1.09 -9.79
C GLY A 17 -16.70 -0.72 -11.16
N TYR A 18 -15.98 -1.62 -11.80
CA TYR A 18 -15.21 -1.30 -13.03
C TYR A 18 -15.98 -1.46 -14.34
N PHE A 19 -17.16 -2.08 -14.34
CA PHE A 19 -17.84 -2.50 -15.58
C PHE A 19 -19.14 -1.75 -15.94
N LEU A 20 -19.53 -0.71 -15.23
CA LEU A 20 -20.74 0.05 -15.58
C LEU A 20 -20.59 1.04 -16.74
N GLY A 21 -19.43 1.07 -17.40
CA GLY A 21 -19.10 2.04 -18.47
C GLY A 21 -19.13 1.53 -19.91
N GLN A 22 -19.25 0.24 -20.20
CA GLN A 22 -19.27 -0.26 -21.57
C GLN A 22 -20.53 -1.07 -21.88
N ARG A 23 -21.41 -0.49 -22.68
CA ARG A 23 -22.55 -1.14 -23.32
C ARG A 23 -22.06 -2.01 -24.48
N VAL A 24 -21.66 -3.23 -24.25
CA VAL A 24 -21.85 -4.38 -25.15
C VAL A 24 -21.95 -5.60 -24.23
N GLY A 25 -23.15 -6.01 -23.92
CA GLY A 25 -23.38 -7.19 -23.11
C GLY A 25 -23.00 -8.45 -23.87
N PRO A 26 -22.12 -9.32 -23.33
CA PRO A 26 -22.12 -10.71 -23.72
C PRO A 26 -23.48 -11.33 -23.30
N ALA A 27 -23.88 -12.38 -24.01
CA ALA A 27 -25.08 -13.16 -23.69
C ALA A 27 -25.12 -13.50 -22.18
N PRO A 28 -26.31 -13.53 -21.55
CA PRO A 28 -26.41 -13.92 -20.16
C PRO A 28 -25.68 -15.25 -19.98
N ILE A 29 -24.74 -15.28 -19.04
CA ILE A 29 -24.08 -16.54 -18.63
C ILE A 29 -25.20 -17.32 -17.92
N GLU A 30 -25.75 -18.33 -18.60
CA GLU A 30 -26.63 -19.29 -17.95
C GLU A 30 -25.79 -20.06 -16.94
N PHE A 31 -26.10 -19.84 -15.66
CA PHE A 31 -25.51 -20.63 -14.58
C PHE A 31 -26.17 -22.01 -14.60
N PRO A 32 -25.38 -23.10 -14.49
CA PRO A 32 -26.01 -24.38 -14.11
C PRO A 32 -26.80 -24.15 -12.83
N ASP A 33 -28.05 -24.56 -12.83
CA ASP A 33 -28.86 -24.43 -11.63
C ASP A 33 -28.23 -25.33 -10.57
N ALA A 34 -27.68 -24.73 -9.50
CA ALA A 34 -26.98 -25.46 -8.45
C ALA A 34 -27.80 -26.55 -7.79
N GLY A 35 -29.15 -26.53 -8.02
CA GLY A 35 -30.08 -27.57 -7.60
C GLY A 35 -30.00 -28.89 -8.36
N GLU A 36 -29.28 -28.97 -9.49
CA GLU A 36 -29.11 -30.18 -10.30
C GLU A 36 -27.88 -31.01 -9.92
N ILE A 37 -26.90 -30.45 -9.22
CA ILE A 37 -25.65 -31.15 -8.87
C ILE A 37 -25.85 -31.92 -7.55
N ARG A 38 -26.07 -33.22 -7.65
CA ARG A 38 -26.48 -34.05 -6.51
C ARG A 38 -25.36 -34.88 -5.88
N ASN A 39 -24.27 -35.09 -6.56
CA ASN A 39 -23.20 -35.97 -6.09
C ASN A 39 -21.78 -35.45 -6.37
N ALA A 40 -20.79 -36.08 -5.76
CA ALA A 40 -19.38 -35.70 -5.86
C ALA A 40 -18.84 -35.76 -7.30
N ALA A 41 -19.27 -36.71 -8.12
CA ALA A 41 -18.75 -36.83 -9.49
C ALA A 41 -19.27 -35.70 -10.41
N GLU A 42 -20.53 -35.33 -10.26
CA GLU A 42 -21.13 -34.20 -10.99
C GLU A 42 -20.46 -32.87 -10.58
N MET A 43 -20.23 -32.67 -9.28
CA MET A 43 -19.53 -31.48 -8.77
C MET A 43 -18.07 -31.42 -9.24
N GLU A 44 -17.37 -32.55 -9.23
CA GLU A 44 -16.00 -32.66 -9.74
C GLU A 44 -15.93 -32.21 -11.21
N HIS A 45 -16.82 -32.73 -12.05
CA HIS A 45 -16.87 -32.37 -13.46
C HIS A 45 -17.17 -30.88 -13.66
N ALA A 46 -18.19 -30.35 -13.02
CA ALA A 46 -18.62 -28.96 -13.14
C ALA A 46 -17.55 -27.96 -12.66
N VAL A 47 -16.91 -28.24 -11.52
CA VAL A 47 -15.81 -27.42 -11.00
C VAL A 47 -14.58 -27.48 -11.91
N ALA A 48 -14.25 -28.67 -12.44
CA ALA A 48 -13.15 -28.83 -13.37
C ALA A 48 -13.36 -28.02 -14.66
N GLU A 49 -14.59 -28.02 -15.19
CA GLU A 49 -14.96 -27.23 -16.37
C GLU A 49 -14.89 -25.72 -16.09
N ALA A 50 -15.48 -25.26 -14.98
CA ALA A 50 -15.43 -23.87 -14.57
C ALA A 50 -13.99 -23.35 -14.46
N LEU A 51 -13.11 -24.14 -13.85
CA LEU A 51 -11.72 -23.78 -13.67
C LEU A 51 -10.89 -23.79 -14.97
N GLN A 52 -11.38 -24.35 -16.07
CA GLN A 52 -10.74 -24.25 -17.40
C GLN A 52 -11.03 -22.94 -18.11
N MET A 53 -11.98 -22.14 -17.64
CA MET A 53 -12.31 -20.85 -18.24
C MET A 53 -11.10 -19.90 -18.19
N PRO A 54 -10.64 -19.36 -19.34
CA PRO A 54 -9.41 -18.55 -19.37
C PRO A 54 -9.56 -17.16 -18.76
N ARG A 55 -10.79 -16.64 -18.67
CA ARG A 55 -11.08 -15.31 -18.12
C ARG A 55 -11.46 -15.44 -16.64
N ALA A 56 -10.76 -14.67 -15.79
CA ALA A 56 -10.95 -14.72 -14.34
C ALA A 56 -12.40 -14.39 -13.90
N PHE A 57 -13.03 -13.36 -14.49
CA PHE A 57 -14.38 -12.95 -14.09
C PHE A 57 -15.46 -13.99 -14.42
N PRO A 58 -15.63 -14.50 -15.66
CA PRO A 58 -16.57 -15.58 -15.94
C PRO A 58 -16.30 -16.82 -15.09
N ARG A 59 -15.04 -17.20 -14.89
CA ARG A 59 -14.64 -18.32 -14.05
C ARG A 59 -15.11 -18.15 -12.60
N ALA A 60 -14.84 -16.99 -11.98
CA ALA A 60 -15.26 -16.71 -10.62
C ALA A 60 -16.81 -16.74 -10.48
N VAL A 61 -17.52 -16.18 -11.46
CA VAL A 61 -18.99 -16.18 -11.49
C VAL A 61 -19.52 -17.59 -11.59
N SER A 62 -18.98 -18.42 -12.48
CA SER A 62 -19.34 -19.83 -12.61
C SER A 62 -19.09 -20.60 -11.31
N LEU A 63 -17.89 -20.42 -10.71
CA LEU A 63 -17.56 -21.06 -9.43
C LEU A 63 -18.52 -20.66 -8.32
N VAL A 64 -18.85 -19.37 -8.18
CA VAL A 64 -19.83 -18.90 -7.17
C VAL A 64 -21.19 -19.55 -7.38
N GLY A 65 -21.65 -19.70 -8.64
CA GLY A 65 -22.89 -20.40 -8.97
C GLY A 65 -22.89 -21.85 -8.48
N LEU A 66 -21.82 -22.60 -8.80
CA LEU A 66 -21.65 -23.99 -8.37
C LEU A 66 -21.53 -24.15 -6.86
N LEU A 67 -20.72 -23.31 -6.23
CA LEU A 67 -20.40 -23.38 -4.80
C LEU A 67 -21.61 -23.02 -3.89
N LYS A 68 -22.62 -22.32 -4.39
CA LYS A 68 -23.89 -22.14 -3.69
C LYS A 68 -24.65 -23.46 -3.47
N GLY A 69 -24.42 -24.44 -4.34
CA GLY A 69 -24.99 -25.78 -4.25
C GLY A 69 -24.12 -26.81 -3.53
N LEU A 70 -23.06 -26.34 -2.82
CA LEU A 70 -22.16 -27.22 -2.08
C LEU A 70 -22.89 -27.87 -0.90
N THR A 71 -22.75 -29.19 -0.79
CA THR A 71 -23.35 -30.02 0.26
C THR A 71 -22.36 -31.07 0.77
N GLU A 72 -22.67 -31.75 1.87
CA GLU A 72 -21.83 -32.84 2.38
C GLU A 72 -21.65 -33.97 1.35
N ASP A 73 -22.65 -34.23 0.49
CA ASP A 73 -22.62 -35.31 -0.49
C ASP A 73 -21.76 -34.96 -1.73
N ASN A 74 -21.50 -33.68 -2.01
CA ASN A 74 -20.83 -33.27 -3.24
C ASN A 74 -19.50 -32.52 -3.01
N VAL A 75 -19.20 -32.06 -1.79
CA VAL A 75 -17.99 -31.28 -1.47
C VAL A 75 -16.69 -31.99 -1.79
N GLU A 76 -16.62 -33.32 -1.61
CA GLU A 76 -15.45 -34.11 -1.94
C GLU A 76 -15.11 -34.07 -3.44
N GLY A 77 -16.10 -33.94 -4.31
CA GLY A 77 -15.87 -33.78 -5.75
C GLY A 77 -15.15 -32.47 -6.07
N ALA A 78 -15.61 -31.38 -5.49
CA ALA A 78 -14.92 -30.10 -5.61
C ALA A 78 -13.50 -30.15 -5.00
N ALA A 79 -13.34 -30.78 -3.84
CA ALA A 79 -12.05 -30.94 -3.15
C ALA A 79 -11.01 -31.67 -4.01
N ARG A 80 -11.40 -32.78 -4.68
CA ARG A 80 -10.49 -33.52 -5.57
C ARG A 80 -9.93 -32.69 -6.71
N VAL A 81 -10.74 -31.84 -7.32
CA VAL A 81 -10.29 -30.92 -8.37
C VAL A 81 -9.33 -29.90 -7.82
N VAL A 82 -9.67 -29.39 -6.62
CA VAL A 82 -8.93 -28.36 -5.93
C VAL A 82 -7.57 -28.87 -5.49
N SER A 83 -7.48 -30.02 -4.82
CA SER A 83 -6.22 -30.61 -4.36
C SER A 83 -5.35 -31.15 -5.52
N GLY A 84 -5.95 -31.62 -6.60
CA GLY A 84 -5.25 -32.19 -7.76
C GLY A 84 -4.52 -31.16 -8.65
N ARG A 85 -4.81 -29.88 -8.52
CA ARG A 85 -4.15 -28.81 -9.31
C ARG A 85 -2.79 -28.42 -8.75
N VAL A 86 -1.77 -29.17 -9.03
CA VAL A 86 -0.40 -28.99 -8.51
C VAL A 86 0.31 -27.73 -9.04
N GLY A 87 -0.18 -27.04 -10.07
CA GLY A 87 0.63 -26.06 -10.81
C GLY A 87 0.17 -24.59 -10.85
N GLY A 88 -1.05 -24.29 -10.52
CA GLY A 88 -1.53 -22.92 -10.74
C GLY A 88 -2.93 -22.64 -10.19
N TRP A 89 -3.00 -22.28 -8.93
CA TRP A 89 -4.22 -21.74 -8.34
C TRP A 89 -4.27 -20.24 -8.57
N ASP A 90 -5.41 -19.77 -9.07
CA ASP A 90 -5.80 -18.40 -8.85
C ASP A 90 -6.17 -18.27 -7.36
N PRO A 91 -5.55 -17.38 -6.59
CA PRO A 91 -5.85 -17.21 -5.17
C PRO A 91 -7.33 -16.92 -4.89
N ILE A 92 -8.02 -16.31 -5.85
CA ILE A 92 -9.45 -16.00 -5.77
C ILE A 92 -10.28 -17.29 -5.83
N ASP A 93 -9.97 -18.19 -6.77
CA ASP A 93 -10.68 -19.46 -6.93
C ASP A 93 -10.58 -20.32 -5.66
N LEU A 94 -9.38 -20.38 -5.07
CA LEU A 94 -9.15 -21.08 -3.81
C LEU A 94 -9.92 -20.45 -2.65
N GLN A 95 -9.91 -19.13 -2.55
CA GLN A 95 -10.65 -18.44 -1.50
C GLN A 95 -12.15 -18.67 -1.60
N LEU A 96 -12.73 -18.60 -2.81
CA LEU A 96 -14.16 -18.84 -3.04
C LEU A 96 -14.55 -20.26 -2.61
N PHE A 97 -13.75 -21.25 -3.01
CA PHE A 97 -14.01 -22.64 -2.64
C PHE A 97 -13.94 -22.87 -1.14
N LEU A 98 -12.86 -22.45 -0.49
CA LEU A 98 -12.69 -22.65 0.95
C LEU A 98 -13.73 -21.85 1.77
N ALA A 99 -14.11 -20.65 1.35
CA ALA A 99 -15.17 -19.89 1.98
C ALA A 99 -16.53 -20.61 1.91
N ALA A 100 -16.84 -21.22 0.77
CA ALA A 100 -18.05 -22.03 0.63
C ALA A 100 -18.02 -23.28 1.50
N TRP A 101 -16.88 -23.99 1.54
CA TRP A 101 -16.73 -25.19 2.38
C TRP A 101 -16.80 -24.89 3.88
N VAL A 102 -16.23 -23.78 4.32
CA VAL A 102 -16.32 -23.33 5.72
C VAL A 102 -17.78 -23.15 6.16
N ASN A 103 -18.65 -22.70 5.26
CA ASN A 103 -20.08 -22.60 5.58
C ASN A 103 -20.74 -23.96 5.84
N LEU A 104 -20.17 -25.03 5.31
CA LEU A 104 -20.67 -26.40 5.46
C LEU A 104 -19.97 -27.11 6.63
N ASP A 105 -18.66 -27.30 6.55
CA ASP A 105 -17.83 -27.99 7.53
C ASP A 105 -16.41 -27.39 7.59
N PRO A 106 -16.13 -26.43 8.51
CA PRO A 106 -14.82 -25.82 8.63
C PRO A 106 -13.74 -26.82 9.07
N VAL A 107 -14.09 -27.82 9.90
CA VAL A 107 -13.12 -28.83 10.37
C VAL A 107 -12.78 -29.80 9.24
N GLY A 108 -13.75 -30.18 8.43
CA GLY A 108 -13.52 -30.99 7.24
C GLY A 108 -12.65 -30.26 6.22
N ALA A 109 -12.86 -28.96 6.03
CA ALA A 109 -12.00 -28.14 5.17
C ALA A 109 -10.54 -28.13 5.66
N ILE A 110 -10.31 -28.05 6.97
CA ILE A 110 -8.95 -28.10 7.53
C ILE A 110 -8.30 -29.45 7.32
N ARG A 111 -9.03 -30.56 7.58
CA ARG A 111 -8.53 -31.92 7.34
C ARG A 111 -8.09 -32.15 5.90
N GLU A 112 -8.84 -31.63 4.95
CA GLU A 112 -8.46 -31.69 3.54
C GLU A 112 -7.18 -30.91 3.28
N ILE A 113 -7.08 -29.66 3.78
CA ILE A 113 -5.89 -28.82 3.61
C ILE A 113 -4.64 -29.49 4.21
N GLU A 114 -4.76 -30.16 5.35
CA GLU A 114 -3.65 -30.88 5.98
C GLU A 114 -3.10 -32.00 5.09
N SER A 115 -3.95 -32.59 4.24
CA SER A 115 -3.55 -33.63 3.27
C SER A 115 -2.74 -33.07 2.08
N TRP A 116 -2.73 -31.78 1.84
CA TRP A 116 -2.09 -31.19 0.67
C TRP A 116 -0.56 -31.33 0.72
N PRO A 117 0.10 -31.70 -0.39
CA PRO A 117 1.53 -32.01 -0.39
C PRO A 117 2.42 -30.77 -0.19
N ILE A 118 1.96 -29.56 -0.57
CA ILE A 118 2.75 -28.34 -0.58
C ILE A 118 2.49 -27.53 0.71
N ARG A 119 3.50 -27.38 1.57
CA ARG A 119 3.41 -26.68 2.85
C ARG A 119 2.84 -25.27 2.72
N SER A 120 3.36 -24.44 1.82
CA SER A 120 2.88 -23.06 1.64
C SER A 120 1.41 -22.97 1.24
N ARG A 121 0.88 -24.00 0.59
CA ARG A 121 -0.56 -24.08 0.26
C ARG A 121 -1.39 -24.49 1.46
N ARG A 122 -0.90 -25.44 2.27
CA ARG A 122 -1.55 -25.77 3.55
C ARG A 122 -1.66 -24.54 4.42
N GLU A 123 -0.57 -23.77 4.56
CA GLU A 123 -0.53 -22.53 5.34
C GLU A 123 -1.53 -21.50 4.80
N LEU A 124 -1.57 -21.28 3.49
CA LEU A 124 -2.52 -20.37 2.85
C LEU A 124 -3.97 -20.82 3.05
N GLY A 125 -4.25 -22.09 2.78
CA GLY A 125 -5.59 -22.67 2.94
C GLY A 125 -6.09 -22.56 4.37
N PHE A 126 -5.25 -22.92 5.34
CA PHE A 126 -5.54 -22.82 6.75
C PHE A 126 -5.88 -21.38 7.18
N ARG A 127 -5.08 -20.40 6.76
CA ARG A 127 -5.34 -18.97 7.04
C ARG A 127 -6.68 -18.52 6.45
N ILE A 128 -7.04 -18.99 5.26
CA ILE A 128 -8.34 -18.68 4.64
C ILE A 128 -9.45 -19.28 5.48
N VAL A 129 -9.38 -20.57 5.79
CA VAL A 129 -10.43 -21.28 6.55
C VAL A 129 -10.67 -20.64 7.92
N ILE A 130 -9.61 -20.38 8.69
CA ILE A 130 -9.74 -19.76 10.01
C ILE A 130 -10.38 -18.37 9.93
N ARG A 131 -9.97 -17.55 8.93
CA ARG A 131 -10.56 -16.23 8.71
C ARG A 131 -12.04 -16.32 8.37
N GLU A 132 -12.42 -17.16 7.41
CA GLU A 132 -13.81 -17.30 6.97
C GLU A 132 -14.68 -17.92 8.08
N TRP A 133 -14.13 -18.87 8.85
CA TRP A 133 -14.82 -19.44 10.02
C TRP A 133 -15.15 -18.38 11.06
N ALA A 134 -14.19 -17.55 11.43
CA ALA A 134 -14.44 -16.46 12.37
C ALA A 134 -15.40 -15.40 11.79
N ALA A 135 -15.31 -15.10 10.49
CA ALA A 135 -16.13 -14.08 9.82
C ALA A 135 -17.62 -14.46 9.76
N ARG A 136 -17.96 -15.75 9.75
CA ARG A 136 -19.37 -16.19 9.79
C ARG A 136 -20.05 -16.05 11.17
N GLY A 137 -19.33 -15.54 12.16
CA GLY A 137 -19.85 -15.34 13.53
C GLY A 137 -19.57 -16.48 14.50
N ASP A 138 -18.97 -17.59 14.04
CA ASP A 138 -18.65 -18.76 14.88
C ASP A 138 -17.20 -18.68 15.39
N TRP A 139 -16.80 -17.47 15.80
CA TRP A 139 -15.45 -17.16 16.21
C TRP A 139 -14.99 -17.95 17.45
N LEU A 140 -15.93 -18.26 18.36
CA LEU A 140 -15.58 -19.02 19.58
C LEU A 140 -15.14 -20.45 19.24
N ALA A 141 -15.82 -21.11 18.32
CA ALA A 141 -15.42 -22.43 17.84
C ALA A 141 -14.07 -22.38 17.10
N ALA A 142 -13.85 -21.34 16.27
CA ALA A 142 -12.57 -21.11 15.61
C ALA A 142 -11.42 -20.88 16.61
N VAL A 143 -11.64 -20.07 17.67
CA VAL A 143 -10.66 -19.86 18.77
C VAL A 143 -10.34 -21.17 19.44
N ASN A 144 -11.36 -21.93 19.85
CA ASN A 144 -11.16 -23.22 20.53
C ASN A 144 -10.36 -24.19 19.65
N TYR A 145 -10.68 -24.27 18.35
CA TYR A 145 -9.91 -25.11 17.43
C TYR A 145 -8.45 -24.69 17.34
N VAL A 146 -8.16 -23.40 17.16
CA VAL A 146 -6.79 -22.88 17.09
C VAL A 146 -6.03 -23.16 18.38
N GLN A 147 -6.64 -23.00 19.55
CA GLN A 147 -6.00 -23.25 20.83
C GLN A 147 -5.71 -24.72 21.09
N THR A 148 -6.55 -25.62 20.59
CA THR A 148 -6.40 -27.06 20.78
C THR A 148 -5.62 -27.75 19.68
N SER A 149 -5.30 -27.05 18.57
CA SER A 149 -4.48 -27.57 17.48
C SER A 149 -3.12 -28.05 18.01
N ALA A 150 -2.71 -29.24 17.62
CA ALA A 150 -1.45 -29.84 18.02
C ALA A 150 -0.23 -29.11 17.41
N ASP A 151 -0.37 -28.52 16.23
CA ASP A 151 0.71 -27.82 15.52
C ASP A 151 0.88 -26.39 16.04
N ALA A 152 2.01 -26.14 16.72
CA ALA A 152 2.34 -24.82 17.27
C ALA A 152 2.55 -23.77 16.19
N ASP A 153 3.16 -24.14 15.04
CA ASP A 153 3.39 -23.21 13.94
C ASP A 153 2.07 -22.77 13.31
N MET A 154 1.13 -23.70 13.14
CA MET A 154 -0.20 -23.41 12.63
C MET A 154 -1.01 -22.51 13.59
N ARG A 155 -0.88 -22.71 14.91
CA ARG A 155 -1.51 -21.82 15.90
C ARG A 155 -1.06 -20.37 15.74
N VAL A 156 0.25 -20.15 15.71
CA VAL A 156 0.80 -18.78 15.56
C VAL A 156 0.30 -18.11 14.28
N MET A 157 0.25 -18.85 13.18
CA MET A 157 -0.25 -18.34 11.90
C MET A 157 -1.76 -18.08 11.87
N ALA A 158 -2.53 -18.69 12.77
CA ALA A 158 -3.98 -18.59 12.83
C ALA A 158 -4.49 -17.28 13.46
N PHE A 159 -3.75 -16.72 14.41
CA PHE A 159 -4.27 -15.60 15.23
C PHE A 159 -4.58 -14.35 14.41
N GLY A 160 -3.72 -13.95 13.48
CA GLY A 160 -4.00 -12.83 12.59
C GLY A 160 -5.28 -13.05 11.75
N PRO A 161 -5.38 -14.13 10.97
CA PRO A 161 -6.61 -14.49 10.25
C PRO A 161 -7.86 -14.58 11.13
N LEU A 162 -7.75 -15.16 12.32
CA LEU A 162 -8.84 -15.26 13.29
C LEU A 162 -9.39 -13.89 13.69
N VAL A 163 -8.50 -13.00 14.14
CA VAL A 163 -8.86 -11.64 14.55
C VAL A 163 -9.44 -10.86 13.38
N LYS A 164 -8.83 -10.94 12.19
CA LYS A 164 -9.38 -10.31 11.00
C LYS A 164 -10.76 -10.82 10.64
N GLY A 165 -10.95 -12.13 10.65
CA GLY A 165 -12.25 -12.75 10.40
C GLY A 165 -13.31 -12.30 11.39
N TRP A 166 -12.98 -12.25 12.66
CA TRP A 166 -13.89 -11.79 13.71
C TRP A 166 -14.34 -10.34 13.50
N VAL A 167 -13.43 -9.43 13.15
CA VAL A 167 -13.79 -8.06 12.77
C VAL A 167 -14.73 -8.03 11.59
N LEU A 168 -14.46 -8.82 10.54
CA LEU A 168 -15.30 -8.92 9.35
C LEU A 168 -16.69 -9.51 9.67
N GLY A 169 -16.77 -10.34 10.70
CA GLY A 169 -18.02 -10.90 11.22
C GLY A 169 -18.90 -9.90 12.00
N GLY A 170 -18.43 -8.66 12.16
CA GLY A 170 -19.23 -7.56 12.73
C GLY A 170 -19.03 -7.31 14.22
N ASP A 171 -18.06 -7.96 14.87
CA ASP A 171 -17.73 -7.70 16.28
C ASP A 171 -16.26 -7.22 16.45
N PRO A 172 -15.92 -5.99 16.04
CA PRO A 172 -14.59 -5.45 16.20
C PRO A 172 -14.21 -5.24 17.69
N LYS A 173 -15.17 -5.05 18.58
CA LYS A 173 -14.88 -4.86 20.01
C LYS A 173 -14.40 -6.16 20.66
N GLY A 174 -15.08 -7.27 20.41
CA GLY A 174 -14.63 -8.58 20.87
C GLY A 174 -13.28 -8.98 20.27
N ALA A 175 -13.10 -8.73 18.98
CA ALA A 175 -11.84 -8.97 18.30
C ALA A 175 -10.67 -8.15 18.90
N LEU A 176 -10.92 -6.90 19.31
CA LEU A 176 -9.93 -6.02 19.96
C LEU A 176 -9.46 -6.58 21.32
N ILE A 177 -10.40 -7.05 22.14
CA ILE A 177 -10.05 -7.66 23.46
C ILE A 177 -9.13 -8.86 23.28
N VAL A 178 -9.39 -9.70 22.28
CA VAL A 178 -8.57 -10.87 21.99
C VAL A 178 -7.24 -10.46 21.37
N ALA A 179 -7.23 -9.51 20.47
CA ALA A 179 -6.00 -8.97 19.89
C ALA A 179 -5.05 -8.42 20.97
N HIS A 180 -5.60 -7.70 21.95
CA HIS A 180 -4.83 -7.18 23.08
C HIS A 180 -4.25 -8.30 23.94
N ARG A 181 -5.03 -9.33 24.29
CA ARG A 181 -4.55 -10.48 25.05
C ARG A 181 -3.47 -11.28 24.31
N LEU A 182 -3.60 -11.42 23.00
CA LEU A 182 -2.59 -12.08 22.17
C LEU A 182 -1.32 -11.28 22.05
N TRP A 183 -1.42 -9.94 22.10
CA TRP A 183 -0.27 -9.05 22.11
C TRP A 183 0.64 -9.23 23.32
N ASP A 184 0.07 -9.48 24.49
CA ASP A 184 0.81 -9.72 25.73
C ASP A 184 1.52 -11.09 25.76
N SER A 185 1.24 -11.95 24.80
CA SER A 185 1.89 -13.25 24.60
C SER A 185 3.04 -13.16 23.59
N ASP A 186 3.89 -14.19 23.53
CA ASP A 186 4.96 -14.31 22.52
C ASP A 186 4.43 -14.46 21.08
N GLN A 187 3.11 -14.36 20.87
CA GLN A 187 2.42 -14.59 19.61
C GLN A 187 2.03 -13.27 18.90
N ARG A 188 2.79 -12.22 19.13
CA ARG A 188 2.53 -10.82 18.68
C ARG A 188 2.47 -10.61 17.18
N ILE A 189 2.94 -11.57 16.38
CA ILE A 189 3.15 -11.39 14.94
C ILE A 189 1.79 -11.26 14.24
N ASP A 190 1.64 -10.17 13.50
CA ASP A 190 0.52 -9.88 12.59
C ASP A 190 -0.88 -9.64 13.19
N VAL A 191 -1.06 -9.72 14.52
CA VAL A 191 -2.39 -9.58 15.12
C VAL A 191 -2.92 -8.15 14.94
N VAL A 192 -2.11 -7.14 15.26
CA VAL A 192 -2.50 -5.73 15.12
C VAL A 192 -2.72 -5.36 13.66
N ASP A 193 -1.78 -5.74 12.78
CA ASP A 193 -1.92 -5.52 11.34
C ASP A 193 -3.20 -6.15 10.79
N SER A 194 -3.49 -7.38 11.21
CA SER A 194 -4.68 -8.13 10.78
C SER A 194 -5.97 -7.50 11.28
N PHE A 195 -5.97 -7.02 12.53
CA PHE A 195 -7.10 -6.30 13.10
C PHE A 195 -7.39 -5.00 12.34
N VAL A 196 -6.38 -4.13 12.17
CA VAL A 196 -6.54 -2.86 11.45
C VAL A 196 -7.00 -3.08 10.01
N ARG A 197 -6.42 -4.06 9.30
CA ARG A 197 -6.89 -4.45 7.95
C ARG A 197 -8.33 -4.95 7.95
N GLY A 198 -8.75 -5.65 9.00
CA GLY A 198 -10.14 -6.06 9.17
C GLY A 198 -11.06 -4.85 9.30
N VAL A 199 -10.71 -3.88 10.15
CA VAL A 199 -11.47 -2.64 10.34
C VAL A 199 -11.54 -1.83 9.04
N LEU A 200 -10.41 -1.61 8.37
CA LEU A 200 -10.37 -0.91 7.08
C LEU A 200 -11.28 -1.59 6.05
N GLN A 201 -11.22 -2.90 5.94
CA GLN A 201 -12.04 -3.66 4.99
C GLN A 201 -13.52 -3.62 5.33
N ALA A 202 -13.89 -3.70 6.61
CA ALA A 202 -15.28 -3.75 7.07
C ALA A 202 -15.96 -2.38 7.10
N THR A 203 -15.23 -1.33 7.49
CA THR A 203 -15.81 -0.04 7.87
C THR A 203 -15.09 1.18 7.27
N GLY A 204 -13.96 0.97 6.62
CA GLY A 204 -13.19 2.01 5.94
C GLY A 204 -12.23 2.81 6.83
N PRO A 205 -11.47 3.76 6.23
CA PRO A 205 -10.41 4.52 6.90
C PRO A 205 -10.91 5.34 8.10
N ALA A 206 -12.06 6.00 7.99
CA ALA A 206 -12.59 6.86 9.04
C ALA A 206 -12.83 6.12 10.36
N ALA A 207 -13.29 4.86 10.31
CA ALA A 207 -13.50 4.06 11.51
C ALA A 207 -12.18 3.60 12.14
N ALA A 208 -11.18 3.26 11.33
CA ALA A 208 -9.85 2.92 11.82
C ALA A 208 -9.17 4.11 12.51
N ILE A 209 -9.28 5.32 11.92
CA ILE A 209 -8.78 6.58 12.48
C ILE A 209 -9.45 6.86 13.83
N LYS A 210 -10.78 6.81 13.86
CA LYS A 210 -11.54 7.03 15.09
C LYS A 210 -11.08 6.10 16.21
N LEU A 211 -10.92 4.82 15.90
CA LEU A 211 -10.47 3.83 16.86
C LEU A 211 -9.03 4.11 17.34
N ALA A 212 -8.13 4.53 16.44
CA ALA A 212 -6.76 4.88 16.80
C ALA A 212 -6.68 6.11 17.74
N LEU A 213 -7.57 7.08 17.55
CA LEU A 213 -7.68 8.23 18.44
C LEU A 213 -8.28 7.86 19.81
N GLU A 214 -9.29 6.98 19.83
CA GLU A 214 -9.92 6.50 21.07
C GLU A 214 -8.98 5.63 21.93
N MET A 215 -7.92 5.06 21.35
CA MET A 215 -6.93 4.25 22.06
C MET A 215 -5.86 5.05 22.82
N GLU A 216 -5.81 6.37 22.64
CA GLU A 216 -4.86 7.24 23.32
C GLU A 216 -3.40 6.72 23.28
N PRO A 217 -2.77 6.58 22.09
CA PRO A 217 -1.46 5.92 21.92
C PRO A 217 -0.30 6.64 22.63
N ASN A 218 -0.53 7.85 23.14
CA ASN A 218 0.43 8.58 23.95
C ASN A 218 0.55 8.01 25.39
N THR A 219 -0.26 7.01 25.72
CA THR A 219 -0.08 6.19 26.92
C THR A 219 1.13 5.28 26.79
N GLN A 220 1.54 4.61 27.87
CA GLN A 220 2.77 3.78 27.87
C GLN A 220 2.56 2.37 27.28
N SER A 221 1.40 2.07 26.68
CA SER A 221 1.12 0.73 26.17
C SER A 221 1.66 0.53 24.76
N ASP A 222 2.48 -0.50 24.56
CA ASP A 222 3.06 -0.87 23.26
C ASP A 222 2.00 -1.29 22.23
N PHE A 223 0.85 -1.78 22.68
CA PHE A 223 -0.24 -2.22 21.79
C PHE A 223 -0.88 -1.01 21.09
N GLU A 224 -1.28 0.01 21.83
CA GLU A 224 -1.91 1.22 21.29
C GLU A 224 -0.94 1.98 20.39
N GLN A 225 0.33 2.06 20.76
CA GLN A 225 1.37 2.65 19.93
C GLN A 225 1.55 1.90 18.62
N ARG A 226 1.59 0.57 18.66
CA ARG A 226 1.67 -0.27 17.46
C ARG A 226 0.42 -0.10 16.61
N PHE A 227 -0.76 -0.05 17.25
CA PHE A 227 -2.03 0.17 16.57
C PHE A 227 -2.04 1.49 15.80
N ALA A 228 -1.64 2.59 16.43
CA ALA A 228 -1.54 3.91 15.81
C ALA A 228 -0.59 3.90 14.61
N ARG A 229 0.62 3.32 14.76
CA ARG A 229 1.59 3.20 13.66
C ARG A 229 1.06 2.38 12.48
N VAL A 230 0.43 1.26 12.76
CA VAL A 230 -0.16 0.40 11.70
C VAL A 230 -1.32 1.12 11.01
N THR A 231 -2.16 1.81 11.78
CA THR A 231 -3.29 2.59 11.22
C THR A 231 -2.78 3.68 10.30
N LEU A 232 -1.82 4.50 10.73
CA LEU A 232 -1.19 5.53 9.90
C LEU A 232 -0.67 4.93 8.57
N ASN A 233 0.11 3.85 8.64
CA ASN A 233 0.71 3.23 7.47
C ASN A 233 -0.33 2.64 6.48
N LEU A 234 -1.40 2.06 6.99
CA LEU A 234 -2.41 1.43 6.15
C LEU A 234 -3.40 2.46 5.59
N VAL A 235 -3.82 3.42 6.41
CA VAL A 235 -4.69 4.53 5.95
C VAL A 235 -3.98 5.37 4.90
N ALA A 236 -2.67 5.66 5.06
CA ALA A 236 -1.91 6.43 4.08
C ALA A 236 -1.94 5.85 2.66
N ARG A 237 -2.13 4.53 2.51
CA ARG A 237 -2.23 3.86 1.20
C ARG A 237 -3.59 4.06 0.53
N GLU A 238 -4.64 4.25 1.32
CA GLU A 238 -6.02 4.39 0.85
C GLU A 238 -6.44 5.86 0.80
N ASP A 239 -6.07 6.63 1.83
CA ASP A 239 -6.38 8.04 2.00
C ASP A 239 -5.21 8.75 2.71
N SER A 240 -4.29 9.28 1.92
CA SER A 240 -3.08 9.93 2.43
C SER A 240 -3.40 11.23 3.19
N VAL A 241 -4.49 11.93 2.84
CA VAL A 241 -4.90 13.17 3.52
C VAL A 241 -5.39 12.85 4.93
N ALA A 242 -6.28 11.87 5.05
CA ALA A 242 -6.78 11.42 6.34
C ALA A 242 -5.67 10.86 7.25
N ALA A 243 -4.66 10.21 6.67
CA ALA A 243 -3.50 9.75 7.43
C ALA A 243 -2.64 10.90 7.98
N VAL A 244 -2.51 11.99 7.22
CA VAL A 244 -1.80 13.19 7.66
C VAL A 244 -2.55 13.90 8.77
N GLU A 245 -3.87 14.04 8.66
CA GLU A 245 -4.71 14.60 9.72
C GLU A 245 -4.61 13.77 11.02
N LEU A 246 -4.54 12.45 10.90
CA LEU A 246 -4.30 11.55 12.04
C LEU A 246 -2.91 11.77 12.64
N TYR A 247 -1.87 11.88 11.79
CA TYR A 247 -0.51 12.18 12.24
C TYR A 247 -0.46 13.51 13.00
N ASP A 248 -1.04 14.57 12.43
CA ASP A 248 -1.09 15.90 13.05
C ASP A 248 -1.82 15.88 14.41
N SER A 249 -2.86 15.06 14.54
CA SER A 249 -3.56 14.86 15.81
C SER A 249 -2.65 14.25 16.88
N PHE A 250 -1.79 13.29 16.52
CA PHE A 250 -0.87 12.68 17.47
C PHE A 250 0.29 13.60 17.90
N VAL A 251 0.73 14.49 17.02
CA VAL A 251 1.86 15.40 17.30
C VAL A 251 1.44 16.79 17.77
N SER A 252 0.14 17.05 17.91
CA SER A 252 -0.41 18.36 18.25
C SER A 252 0.13 18.95 19.56
N GLU A 253 0.47 18.11 20.53
CA GLU A 253 1.07 18.47 21.81
C GLU A 253 2.59 18.20 21.88
N GLY A 254 3.22 17.97 20.74
CA GLY A 254 4.62 17.59 20.57
C GLY A 254 4.75 16.15 20.09
N THR A 255 5.90 15.82 19.48
CA THR A 255 6.12 14.48 18.93
C THR A 255 6.27 13.46 20.06
N PRO A 256 5.37 12.46 20.16
CA PRO A 256 5.45 11.44 21.20
C PRO A 256 6.72 10.58 21.06
N ALA A 257 7.26 10.12 22.19
CA ALA A 257 8.49 9.30 22.20
C ALA A 257 8.36 7.97 21.41
N TRP A 258 7.15 7.44 21.27
CA TRP A 258 6.89 6.20 20.51
C TRP A 258 6.88 6.41 18.99
N MET A 259 6.77 7.68 18.53
CA MET A 259 6.74 8.01 17.12
C MET A 259 8.17 8.10 16.58
N GLU A 260 8.65 6.97 16.10
CA GLU A 260 9.99 6.84 15.50
C GLU A 260 10.11 7.70 14.24
N GLU A 261 11.33 8.17 13.92
CA GLU A 261 11.59 8.99 12.73
C GLU A 261 11.07 8.37 11.42
N ASP A 262 11.02 7.04 11.35
CA ASP A 262 10.59 6.33 10.15
C ASP A 262 9.08 6.43 9.86
N VAL A 263 8.25 6.77 10.84
CA VAL A 263 6.79 6.92 10.66
C VAL A 263 6.50 8.06 9.69
N LEU A 264 7.11 9.22 9.93
CA LEU A 264 6.94 10.38 9.03
C LEU A 264 7.56 10.13 7.65
N ASP A 265 8.72 9.47 7.60
CA ASP A 265 9.37 9.12 6.34
C ASP A 265 8.47 8.22 5.48
N ARG A 266 7.83 7.22 6.09
CA ARG A 266 6.90 6.31 5.40
C ARG A 266 5.62 7.00 4.95
N LEU A 267 5.05 7.84 5.80
CA LEU A 267 3.84 8.61 5.47
C LEU A 267 4.09 9.46 4.22
N VAL A 268 5.15 10.25 4.22
CA VAL A 268 5.55 11.08 3.07
C VAL A 268 5.87 10.23 1.84
N GLU A 269 6.49 9.05 2.02
CA GLU A 269 6.80 8.14 0.92
C GLU A 269 5.56 7.58 0.24
N VAL A 270 4.57 7.16 0.99
CA VAL A 270 3.31 6.65 0.44
C VAL A 270 2.53 7.77 -0.22
N TRP A 271 2.42 8.91 0.43
CA TRP A 271 1.66 10.06 -0.06
C TRP A 271 2.18 10.59 -1.40
N ARG A 272 3.49 10.77 -1.54
CA ARG A 272 4.10 11.27 -2.79
C ARG A 272 3.86 10.38 -4.01
N ASN A 273 3.57 9.10 -3.81
CA ASN A 273 3.27 8.19 -4.92
C ASN A 273 1.88 8.45 -5.51
N ASN A 274 0.96 8.99 -4.70
CA ASN A 274 -0.40 9.31 -5.11
C ASN A 274 -0.51 10.76 -5.59
N ASP A 275 0.09 11.69 -4.83
CA ASP A 275 0.16 13.12 -5.15
C ASP A 275 1.54 13.66 -4.74
N PRO A 276 2.48 13.83 -5.68
CA PRO A 276 3.84 14.28 -5.34
C PRO A 276 3.91 15.74 -4.87
N LYS A 277 2.89 16.56 -5.14
CA LYS A 277 2.83 17.99 -4.75
C LYS A 277 2.38 18.16 -3.30
N ALA A 278 1.37 17.41 -2.88
CA ALA A 278 0.72 17.59 -1.59
C ALA A 278 1.69 17.46 -0.39
N PRO A 279 2.59 16.45 -0.29
CA PRO A 279 3.55 16.38 0.81
C PRO A 279 4.55 17.54 0.82
N VAL A 280 4.86 18.12 -0.34
CA VAL A 280 5.73 19.32 -0.39
C VAL A 280 5.05 20.50 0.29
N ILE A 281 3.78 20.76 -0.03
CA ILE A 281 3.01 21.86 0.56
C ILE A 281 2.89 21.67 2.07
N TRP A 282 2.50 20.47 2.51
CA TRP A 282 2.35 20.15 3.91
C TRP A 282 3.66 20.29 4.70
N LEU A 283 4.79 19.78 4.17
CA LEU A 283 6.10 19.91 4.81
C LEU A 283 6.58 21.36 4.93
N ILE A 284 6.20 22.25 4.02
CA ILE A 284 6.53 23.69 4.11
C ILE A 284 5.90 24.34 5.34
N GLU A 285 4.67 23.92 5.68
CA GLU A 285 3.88 24.49 6.79
C GLU A 285 4.28 23.91 8.15
N HIS A 286 5.01 22.80 8.18
CA HIS A 286 5.43 22.15 9.41
C HIS A 286 6.68 22.77 10.05
N GLU A 287 6.82 22.54 11.36
CA GLU A 287 7.97 23.00 12.12
C GLU A 287 9.30 22.57 11.51
N ALA A 288 10.26 23.49 11.51
CA ALA A 288 11.58 23.28 10.92
C ALA A 288 12.43 22.32 11.78
N THR A 289 12.47 21.06 11.38
CA THR A 289 13.35 20.03 11.94
C THR A 289 14.31 19.50 10.87
N ALA A 290 15.42 18.89 11.30
CA ALA A 290 16.36 18.27 10.36
C ALA A 290 15.69 17.16 9.52
N GLN A 291 14.75 16.43 10.11
CA GLN A 291 13.96 15.41 9.41
C GLN A 291 13.05 16.04 8.36
N ARG A 292 12.25 17.04 8.74
CA ARG A 292 11.39 17.78 7.80
C ARG A 292 12.19 18.33 6.62
N ASP A 293 13.34 18.90 6.86
CA ASP A 293 14.21 19.48 5.82
C ASP A 293 14.74 18.42 4.85
N ARG A 294 15.12 17.24 5.37
CA ARG A 294 15.51 16.08 4.52
C ARG A 294 14.33 15.61 3.66
N LEU A 295 13.16 15.46 4.28
CA LEU A 295 11.95 15.00 3.60
C LEU A 295 11.47 15.97 2.53
N LEU A 296 11.50 17.27 2.80
CA LEU A 296 11.14 18.30 1.83
C LEU A 296 12.05 18.27 0.60
N THR A 297 13.38 18.21 0.84
CA THR A 297 14.35 18.09 -0.26
C THR A 297 14.08 16.83 -1.11
N ARG A 298 13.79 15.71 -0.46
CA ARG A 298 13.49 14.44 -1.11
C ARG A 298 12.15 14.47 -1.86
N ALA A 299 11.11 15.04 -1.26
CA ALA A 299 9.79 15.17 -1.88
C ALA A 299 9.84 16.01 -3.16
N MET A 300 10.51 17.17 -3.12
CA MET A 300 10.74 17.99 -4.32
C MET A 300 11.55 17.26 -5.40
N ALA A 301 12.61 16.54 -5.02
CA ALA A 301 13.38 15.74 -5.98
C ALA A 301 12.54 14.66 -6.65
N MET A 302 11.65 14.02 -5.91
CA MET A 302 10.77 12.96 -6.43
C MET A 302 9.66 13.52 -7.30
N TRP A 303 9.07 14.67 -6.93
CA TRP A 303 8.15 15.37 -7.81
C TRP A 303 8.81 15.69 -9.16
N GLY A 304 10.02 16.25 -9.15
CA GLY A 304 10.77 16.50 -10.39
C GLY A 304 11.18 15.24 -11.18
N ILE A 305 11.21 14.06 -10.55
CA ILE A 305 11.40 12.79 -11.27
C ILE A 305 10.11 12.40 -12.02
N HIS A 306 8.95 12.55 -11.36
CA HIS A 306 7.66 12.19 -11.92
C HIS A 306 7.20 13.20 -12.98
N ASP A 307 7.24 14.49 -12.63
CA ASP A 307 6.82 15.58 -13.50
C ASP A 307 7.68 16.83 -13.25
N MET A 308 8.77 16.95 -14.03
CA MET A 308 9.69 18.07 -13.93
C MET A 308 9.05 19.41 -14.26
N ASP A 309 8.21 19.43 -15.29
CA ASP A 309 7.60 20.67 -15.77
C ASP A 309 6.65 21.26 -14.73
N SER A 310 5.80 20.42 -14.16
CA SER A 310 4.86 20.83 -13.13
C SER A 310 5.59 21.28 -11.85
N ALA A 311 6.60 20.51 -11.40
CA ALA A 311 7.36 20.84 -10.20
C ALA A 311 8.15 22.13 -10.35
N TRP A 312 8.81 22.31 -11.51
CA TRP A 312 9.62 23.47 -11.79
C TRP A 312 8.76 24.72 -11.98
N LYS A 313 7.70 24.64 -12.76
CA LYS A 313 6.75 25.74 -12.97
C LYS A 313 6.14 26.20 -11.66
N TRP A 314 5.67 25.25 -10.83
CA TRP A 314 5.12 25.58 -9.51
C TRP A 314 6.15 26.28 -8.62
N PHE A 315 7.39 25.79 -8.60
CA PHE A 315 8.46 26.41 -7.81
C PHE A 315 8.78 27.85 -8.27
N GLU A 316 8.89 28.08 -9.60
CA GLU A 316 9.13 29.41 -10.16
C GLU A 316 7.96 30.36 -9.86
N GLU A 317 6.73 29.95 -10.10
CA GLU A 317 5.54 30.79 -9.91
C GLU A 317 5.26 31.14 -8.45
N THR A 318 5.55 30.23 -7.51
CA THR A 318 5.15 30.38 -6.10
C THR A 318 6.29 30.80 -5.18
N ARG A 319 7.55 30.53 -5.54
CA ARG A 319 8.70 30.70 -4.67
C ARG A 319 9.77 31.64 -5.21
N VAL A 320 9.83 31.84 -6.51
CA VAL A 320 10.80 32.74 -7.14
C VAL A 320 10.07 34.04 -7.51
N SER A 321 10.43 35.13 -6.84
CA SER A 321 9.87 36.45 -7.20
C SER A 321 10.40 36.89 -8.57
N ALA A 322 9.51 37.27 -9.48
CA ALA A 322 9.83 37.71 -10.82
C ALA A 322 10.73 38.95 -10.89
N GLU A 323 10.85 39.73 -9.80
CA GLU A 323 11.50 41.04 -9.79
C GLU A 323 12.98 41.03 -9.37
N SER A 324 13.50 39.93 -8.80
CA SER A 324 14.93 39.80 -8.47
C SER A 324 15.28 38.34 -8.19
N PRO A 325 16.38 37.82 -8.75
CA PRO A 325 16.92 36.54 -8.32
C PRO A 325 17.49 36.69 -6.91
N ARG A 326 16.64 36.62 -5.91
CA ARG A 326 17.05 36.63 -4.50
C ARG A 326 17.84 35.36 -4.20
N ILE A 327 18.82 35.47 -3.34
CA ILE A 327 19.45 34.31 -2.71
C ILE A 327 18.33 33.56 -1.98
N LEU A 328 17.91 32.42 -2.54
CA LEU A 328 16.91 31.58 -1.90
C LEU A 328 17.47 31.07 -0.57
N LYS A 329 16.73 31.21 0.50
CA LYS A 329 17.11 30.79 1.86
C LYS A 329 16.07 29.88 2.47
N GLY A 330 16.47 29.14 3.48
CA GLY A 330 15.57 28.29 4.25
C GLY A 330 14.87 27.26 3.38
N VAL A 331 13.56 27.18 3.50
CA VAL A 331 12.68 26.21 2.81
C VAL A 331 12.87 26.24 1.28
N ASP A 332 12.96 27.43 0.69
CA ASP A 332 13.07 27.56 -0.76
C ASP A 332 14.42 27.04 -1.28
N ALA A 333 15.49 27.22 -0.51
CA ALA A 333 16.81 26.67 -0.83
C ALA A 333 16.84 25.14 -0.76
N LEU A 334 16.11 24.54 0.19
CA LEU A 334 15.97 23.09 0.32
C LEU A 334 15.22 22.49 -0.86
N MET A 335 14.09 23.10 -1.23
CA MET A 335 13.29 22.68 -2.40
C MET A 335 14.10 22.78 -3.70
N LEU A 336 14.79 23.90 -3.89
CA LEU A 336 15.67 24.08 -5.03
C LEU A 336 16.80 23.04 -5.07
N THR A 337 17.39 22.70 -3.93
CA THR A 337 18.43 21.67 -3.86
C THR A 337 17.94 20.31 -4.35
N GLY A 338 16.74 19.91 -3.97
CA GLY A 338 16.10 18.69 -4.43
C GLY A 338 15.80 18.71 -5.93
N LEU A 339 15.11 19.75 -6.38
CA LEU A 339 14.63 19.87 -7.74
C LEU A 339 15.76 20.13 -8.75
N PHE A 340 16.66 21.05 -8.45
CA PHE A 340 17.73 21.49 -9.36
C PHE A 340 18.66 20.36 -9.80
N SER A 341 18.99 19.44 -8.90
CA SER A 341 19.82 18.29 -9.26
C SER A 341 19.16 17.39 -10.32
N LYS A 342 17.85 17.34 -10.36
CA LYS A 342 17.09 16.60 -11.37
C LYS A 342 16.98 17.39 -12.66
N LEU A 343 16.74 18.71 -12.58
CA LEU A 343 16.76 19.60 -13.74
C LEU A 343 18.12 19.53 -14.45
N ALA A 344 19.23 19.71 -13.71
CA ALA A 344 20.59 19.67 -14.25
C ALA A 344 20.94 18.33 -14.92
N ARG A 345 20.32 17.23 -14.48
CA ARG A 345 20.49 15.92 -15.11
C ARG A 345 19.64 15.74 -16.35
N LYS A 346 18.37 16.16 -16.33
CA LYS A 346 17.43 15.93 -17.43
C LYS A 346 17.48 17.02 -18.51
N ARG A 347 17.82 18.25 -18.12
CA ARG A 347 17.81 19.46 -18.99
C ARG A 347 18.96 20.38 -18.61
N PRO A 348 20.21 20.00 -18.89
CA PRO A 348 21.40 20.75 -18.44
C PRO A 348 21.48 22.17 -19.03
N VAL A 349 21.03 22.37 -20.29
CA VAL A 349 21.00 23.68 -20.93
C VAL A 349 20.08 24.63 -20.16
N GLU A 350 18.84 24.22 -19.91
CA GLU A 350 17.85 25.00 -19.16
C GLU A 350 18.33 25.29 -17.73
N ALA A 351 18.92 24.29 -17.08
CA ALA A 351 19.52 24.46 -15.76
C ALA A 351 20.65 25.49 -15.77
N SER A 352 21.48 25.50 -16.81
CA SER A 352 22.59 26.44 -16.96
C SER A 352 22.08 27.88 -17.13
N GLU A 353 21.08 28.10 -17.94
CA GLU A 353 20.46 29.42 -18.16
C GLU A 353 19.82 29.94 -16.87
N TRP A 354 19.15 29.06 -16.12
CA TRP A 354 18.52 29.44 -14.87
C TRP A 354 19.54 29.83 -13.81
N VAL A 355 20.63 29.06 -13.65
CA VAL A 355 21.71 29.36 -12.69
C VAL A 355 22.35 30.72 -12.97
N MET A 356 22.47 31.10 -14.23
CA MET A 356 23.06 32.38 -14.61
C MET A 356 22.21 33.59 -14.16
N ARG A 357 20.95 33.41 -13.88
CA ARG A 357 20.08 34.47 -13.28
C ARG A 357 20.35 34.70 -11.80
N LEU A 358 21.01 33.75 -11.10
CA LEU A 358 21.36 33.92 -9.70
C LEU A 358 22.52 34.91 -9.50
N PRO A 359 22.51 35.68 -8.39
CA PRO A 359 23.65 36.57 -8.10
C PRO A 359 24.93 35.76 -7.90
N PRO A 360 26.09 36.32 -8.28
CA PRO A 360 27.39 35.70 -8.02
C PRO A 360 27.54 35.35 -6.53
N GLY A 361 27.98 34.11 -6.24
CA GLY A 361 28.18 33.64 -4.87
C GLY A 361 28.35 32.13 -4.76
N PRO A 362 28.59 31.62 -3.55
CA PRO A 362 28.87 30.20 -3.31
C PRO A 362 27.77 29.27 -3.83
N ASN A 363 26.50 29.67 -3.67
CA ASN A 363 25.35 28.86 -4.11
C ASN A 363 25.30 28.75 -5.63
N ARG A 364 25.44 29.87 -6.37
CA ARG A 364 25.56 29.86 -7.83
C ARG A 364 26.71 28.98 -8.30
N ASN A 365 27.87 29.11 -7.66
CA ASN A 365 29.06 28.33 -8.03
C ASN A 365 28.82 26.82 -7.82
N ALA A 366 28.21 26.42 -6.70
CA ALA A 366 27.87 25.01 -6.44
C ALA A 366 26.89 24.45 -7.47
N MET A 367 25.91 25.26 -7.91
CA MET A 367 24.96 24.85 -8.95
C MET A 367 25.62 24.74 -10.33
N LEU A 368 26.51 25.67 -10.69
CA LEU A 368 27.30 25.58 -11.92
C LEU A 368 28.15 24.30 -11.97
N LEU A 369 28.76 23.91 -10.85
CA LEU A 369 29.51 22.66 -10.74
C LEU A 369 28.60 21.43 -10.95
N ARG A 370 27.39 21.48 -10.44
CA ARG A 370 26.41 20.40 -10.68
C ARG A 370 25.97 20.29 -12.14
N VAL A 371 25.72 21.43 -12.80
CA VAL A 371 25.43 21.47 -14.24
C VAL A 371 26.60 20.87 -15.02
N ALA A 372 27.81 21.35 -14.80
CA ALA A 372 29.01 20.85 -15.46
C ALA A 372 29.16 19.33 -15.29
N LYS A 373 28.98 18.84 -14.07
CA LYS A 373 29.07 17.41 -13.76
C LYS A 373 28.04 16.56 -14.51
N PHE A 374 26.77 16.96 -14.51
CA PHE A 374 25.71 16.13 -15.13
C PHE A 374 25.72 16.26 -16.64
N TRP A 375 25.97 17.45 -17.18
CA TRP A 375 26.01 17.70 -18.63
C TRP A 375 27.21 17.00 -19.29
N SER A 376 28.35 16.89 -18.63
CA SER A 376 29.54 16.19 -19.18
C SER A 376 29.29 14.70 -19.44
N HIS A 377 28.33 14.08 -18.76
CA HIS A 377 27.93 12.68 -19.04
C HIS A 377 27.13 12.54 -20.34
N GLU A 378 26.48 13.61 -20.80
CA GLU A 378 25.65 13.62 -22.00
C GLU A 378 26.42 14.16 -23.21
N ASP A 379 27.09 15.30 -23.06
CA ASP A 379 27.85 15.97 -24.13
C ASP A 379 29.03 16.76 -23.56
N GLU A 380 30.23 16.15 -23.59
CA GLU A 380 31.48 16.74 -23.12
C GLU A 380 31.89 17.97 -23.93
N SER A 381 31.60 17.96 -25.24
CA SER A 381 31.95 19.09 -26.13
C SER A 381 31.08 20.31 -25.88
N ALA A 382 29.78 20.08 -25.71
CA ALA A 382 28.84 21.17 -25.41
C ALA A 382 29.11 21.81 -24.06
N VAL A 383 29.42 21.03 -23.02
CA VAL A 383 29.77 21.59 -21.72
C VAL A 383 31.08 22.35 -21.71
N ALA A 384 32.07 21.90 -22.48
CA ALA A 384 33.34 22.64 -22.61
C ALA A 384 33.11 24.01 -23.27
N THR A 385 32.32 24.04 -24.35
CA THR A 385 31.97 25.29 -25.04
C THR A 385 31.17 26.24 -24.13
N TRP A 386 30.21 25.68 -23.36
CA TRP A 386 29.47 26.47 -22.39
C TRP A 386 30.36 27.05 -21.29
N ILE A 387 31.28 26.28 -20.71
CA ILE A 387 32.20 26.74 -19.66
C ILE A 387 33.08 27.89 -20.20
N ASP A 388 33.52 27.81 -21.45
CA ASP A 388 34.36 28.81 -22.07
C ASP A 388 33.64 30.13 -22.34
N GLY A 389 32.33 30.06 -22.62
CA GLY A 389 31.46 31.21 -22.80
C GLY A 389 30.99 31.90 -21.50
N LEU A 390 31.22 31.31 -20.32
CA LEU A 390 30.76 31.89 -19.06
C LEU A 390 31.62 33.12 -18.65
N GLU A 391 30.97 34.19 -18.23
CA GLU A 391 31.61 35.34 -17.55
C GLU A 391 31.77 35.06 -16.06
N ILE A 392 32.83 34.32 -15.71
CA ILE A 392 33.11 33.86 -14.33
C ILE A 392 34.60 34.01 -14.00
N ALA A 393 34.93 33.99 -12.69
CA ALA A 393 36.28 34.04 -12.23
C ALA A 393 37.14 32.88 -12.78
N PRO A 394 38.41 33.11 -13.14
CA PRO A 394 39.31 32.08 -13.71
C PRO A 394 39.40 30.82 -12.83
N LYS A 395 39.42 30.98 -11.52
CA LYS A 395 39.45 29.86 -10.55
C LYS A 395 38.23 28.96 -10.69
N LEU A 396 37.03 29.54 -10.75
CA LEU A 396 35.78 28.78 -10.91
C LEU A 396 35.74 28.08 -12.26
N ARG A 397 36.21 28.73 -13.33
CA ARG A 397 36.30 28.11 -14.66
C ARG A 397 37.23 26.88 -14.64
N ALA A 398 38.36 26.95 -13.95
CA ALA A 398 39.24 25.79 -13.79
C ALA A 398 38.56 24.64 -13.00
N GLU A 399 37.82 24.96 -11.94
CA GLU A 399 37.06 23.98 -11.15
C GLU A 399 35.95 23.30 -11.98
N LEU A 400 35.22 24.07 -12.82
CA LEU A 400 34.20 23.55 -13.73
C LEU A 400 34.81 22.60 -14.76
N ARG A 401 35.91 22.94 -15.39
CA ARG A 401 36.63 22.08 -16.33
C ARG A 401 37.13 20.80 -15.66
N GLN A 402 37.68 20.90 -14.45
CA GLN A 402 38.10 19.72 -13.69
C GLN A 402 36.89 18.80 -13.35
N THR A 403 35.76 19.39 -13.02
CA THR A 403 34.55 18.64 -12.68
C THR A 403 33.96 17.95 -13.91
N SER A 404 33.91 18.61 -15.05
CA SER A 404 33.44 18.01 -16.31
C SER A 404 34.33 16.87 -16.79
N SER A 405 35.66 16.99 -16.70
CA SER A 405 36.59 15.93 -17.10
C SER A 405 36.60 14.69 -16.20
N ARG A 406 36.13 14.82 -14.94
CA ARG A 406 35.94 13.68 -14.01
C ARG A 406 34.58 12.98 -14.21
N GLY A 407 33.60 13.69 -14.75
CA GLY A 407 32.28 13.15 -15.04
C GLY A 407 32.26 12.26 -16.29
N SER A 408 33.21 12.41 -17.19
CA SER A 408 33.31 11.62 -18.42
C SER A 408 34.07 10.28 -18.27
N ARG A 409 34.55 9.96 -17.06
CA ARG A 409 35.17 8.67 -16.71
C ARG A 409 34.21 7.84 -15.85
#